data_c4e4beeccbb9f6761d177b5d4a221768
#
_entry.id   c4e4beeccbb9f6761d177b5d4a221768
#
_cell.length_a   1.000
_cell.length_b   1.000
_cell.length_c   1.000
_cell.angle_alpha   90.00
_cell.angle_beta   90.00
_cell.angle_gamma   90.00
#
_symmetry.space_group_name_H-M   'P 1'
#
loop_
_entity.id
_entity.type
_entity.pdbx_description
1 polymer ?
#
loop_
_entity_poly.entity_id
_entity_poly.type
_entity_poly.pdbx_seq_one_letter_code
_entity_poly.pdbx_strand_id
1 'polypeptide(L)'
;MAPTKHAATKKPSSKHARTDSDHFKFADADMKYNDCYKEATIIMERVVHLESLEGTFIPEVFKERTWTKLLNPVEVVYSDIIRESFSNADVDGDRIECWVRHKEFVITRDIIQDFLEVRPPSQPIEV
;
A
#
# COMPACT_ATOMS: atom_id res chain seq x y z
N MET A 1 2.11 -31.61 -45.37
CA MET A 1 2.87 -31.24 -44.16
C MET A 1 2.42 -29.83 -43.72
N ALA A 2 1.81 -29.71 -42.58
CA ALA A 2 1.41 -28.40 -42.06
C ALA A 2 2.62 -27.71 -41.43
N PRO A 3 2.87 -26.42 -41.64
CA PRO A 3 3.96 -25.70 -41.00
C PRO A 3 3.69 -25.54 -39.50
N THR A 4 4.61 -26.01 -38.70
CA THR A 4 4.58 -25.79 -37.24
C THR A 4 4.71 -24.30 -36.98
N LYS A 5 3.64 -23.69 -36.46
CA LYS A 5 3.70 -22.31 -35.94
C LYS A 5 4.59 -22.31 -34.69
N HIS A 6 5.80 -21.81 -34.82
CA HIS A 6 6.59 -21.43 -33.65
C HIS A 6 5.83 -20.34 -32.88
N ALA A 7 5.39 -20.67 -31.67
CA ALA A 7 4.87 -19.69 -30.74
C ALA A 7 5.99 -18.68 -30.44
N ALA A 8 5.81 -17.45 -30.86
CA ALA A 8 6.69 -16.36 -30.52
C ALA A 8 6.61 -16.14 -29.01
N THR A 9 7.63 -16.55 -28.29
CA THR A 9 7.82 -16.17 -26.89
C THR A 9 7.91 -14.64 -26.84
N LYS A 10 6.87 -13.98 -26.30
CA LYS A 10 6.91 -12.55 -26.01
C LYS A 10 8.12 -12.30 -25.10
N LYS A 11 9.12 -11.61 -25.62
CA LYS A 11 10.18 -11.03 -24.76
C LYS A 11 9.49 -10.19 -23.70
N PRO A 12 9.81 -10.36 -22.39
CA PRO A 12 9.28 -9.48 -21.36
C PRO A 12 9.62 -8.05 -21.75
N SER A 13 8.63 -7.16 -21.66
CA SER A 13 8.83 -5.76 -21.98
C SER A 13 9.98 -5.24 -21.09
N SER A 14 10.84 -4.38 -21.65
CA SER A 14 11.99 -3.82 -20.94
C SER A 14 11.64 -3.17 -19.58
N LYS A 15 10.37 -2.84 -19.38
CA LYS A 15 9.84 -2.24 -18.14
C LYS A 15 9.88 -3.19 -16.94
N HIS A 16 9.75 -4.50 -17.16
CA HIS A 16 9.76 -5.51 -16.10
C HIS A 16 11.10 -6.23 -15.97
N ALA A 17 12.16 -5.70 -16.59
CA ALA A 17 13.49 -6.25 -16.41
C ALA A 17 13.94 -6.06 -14.95
N ARG A 18 14.37 -7.15 -14.31
CA ARG A 18 14.94 -7.09 -12.96
C ARG A 18 16.20 -6.24 -12.95
N THR A 19 16.39 -5.48 -11.87
CA THR A 19 17.60 -4.70 -11.64
C THR A 19 18.42 -5.31 -10.50
N ASP A 20 19.71 -5.00 -10.47
CA ASP A 20 20.58 -5.34 -9.34
C ASP A 20 20.57 -4.25 -8.24
N SER A 21 19.62 -3.35 -8.30
CA SER A 21 19.48 -2.26 -7.33
C SER A 21 19.00 -2.76 -5.98
N ASP A 22 19.52 -2.18 -4.90
CA ASP A 22 19.04 -2.40 -3.54
C ASP A 22 17.67 -1.74 -3.27
N HIS A 23 17.26 -0.80 -4.13
CA HIS A 23 16.07 0.03 -3.95
C HIS A 23 14.91 -0.32 -4.89
N PHE A 24 15.21 -0.90 -6.05
CA PHE A 24 14.20 -1.16 -7.08
C PHE A 24 14.28 -2.58 -7.60
N LYS A 25 13.15 -3.27 -7.58
CA LYS A 25 13.05 -4.63 -8.08
C LYS A 25 13.12 -4.71 -9.60
N PHE A 26 12.46 -3.75 -10.25
CA PHE A 26 12.35 -3.67 -11.71
C PHE A 26 12.69 -2.27 -12.22
N ALA A 27 13.07 -2.17 -13.48
CA ALA A 27 13.42 -0.90 -14.11
C ALA A 27 12.26 0.12 -14.12
N ASP A 28 11.01 -0.35 -14.19
CA ASP A 28 9.84 0.52 -14.12
C ASP A 28 9.61 1.12 -12.73
N ALA A 29 10.03 0.45 -11.67
CA ALA A 29 10.02 0.99 -10.32
C ALA A 29 11.00 2.16 -10.16
N ASP A 30 12.19 2.05 -10.72
CA ASP A 30 13.18 3.15 -10.76
C ASP A 30 12.63 4.36 -11.53
N MET A 31 11.98 4.12 -12.68
CA MET A 31 11.33 5.18 -13.44
C MET A 31 10.21 5.85 -12.64
N LYS A 32 9.32 5.09 -12.02
CA LYS A 32 8.25 5.64 -11.16
C LYS A 32 8.80 6.47 -10.00
N TYR A 33 9.87 6.01 -9.38
CA TYR A 33 10.51 6.76 -8.31
C TYR A 33 11.00 8.12 -8.79
N ASN A 34 11.77 8.16 -9.88
CA ASN A 34 12.33 9.40 -10.41
C ASN A 34 11.25 10.35 -10.95
N ASP A 35 10.21 9.83 -11.60
CA ASP A 35 9.18 10.64 -12.25
C ASP A 35 8.09 11.11 -11.27
N CYS A 36 7.78 10.33 -10.24
CA CYS A 36 6.61 10.57 -9.39
C CYS A 36 6.93 10.75 -7.91
N TYR A 37 7.81 9.93 -7.33
CA TYR A 37 7.91 9.82 -5.87
C TYR A 37 9.11 10.50 -5.24
N LYS A 38 10.19 10.70 -5.97
CA LYS A 38 11.45 11.26 -5.45
C LYS A 38 11.25 12.59 -4.75
N GLU A 39 10.48 13.48 -5.36
CA GLU A 39 10.19 14.82 -4.84
C GLU A 39 8.78 14.94 -4.26
N ALA A 40 8.04 13.82 -4.16
CA ALA A 40 6.70 13.83 -3.61
C ALA A 40 6.69 14.17 -2.12
N THR A 41 5.80 15.06 -1.72
CA THR A 41 5.61 15.41 -0.32
C THR A 41 4.88 14.29 0.41
N ILE A 42 5.43 13.86 1.53
CA ILE A 42 4.76 12.92 2.42
C ILE A 42 4.01 13.74 3.46
N ILE A 43 2.68 13.60 3.45
CA ILE A 43 1.80 14.28 4.40
C ILE A 43 1.58 13.33 5.58
N MET A 44 2.02 13.78 6.76
CA MET A 44 1.78 13.04 8.00
C MET A 44 0.32 13.19 8.42
N GLU A 45 -0.30 12.07 8.79
CA GLU A 45 -1.62 12.13 9.43
C GLU A 45 -1.53 12.81 10.79
N ARG A 46 -2.58 13.59 11.09
CA ARG A 46 -2.68 14.28 12.37
C ARG A 46 -3.32 13.37 13.41
N VAL A 47 -2.80 13.45 14.64
CA VAL A 47 -3.44 12.81 15.78
C VAL A 47 -4.78 13.52 16.07
N VAL A 48 -5.84 12.75 16.26
CA VAL A 48 -7.14 13.26 16.67
C VAL A 48 -7.36 12.92 18.14
N HIS A 49 -7.57 13.95 18.95
CA HIS A 49 -7.87 13.80 20.37
C HIS A 49 -9.40 13.74 20.56
N LEU A 50 -9.93 12.55 20.86
CA LEU A 50 -11.38 12.36 21.06
C LEU A 50 -11.93 13.20 22.21
N GLU A 51 -11.11 13.52 23.21
CA GLU A 51 -11.47 14.37 24.34
C GLU A 51 -11.92 15.76 23.89
N SER A 52 -11.37 16.28 22.80
CA SER A 52 -11.78 17.57 22.23
C SER A 52 -13.17 17.53 21.60
N LEU A 53 -13.73 16.36 21.38
CA LEU A 53 -15.03 16.10 20.76
C LEU A 53 -16.07 15.60 21.79
N GLU A 54 -15.76 15.66 23.06
CA GLU A 54 -16.72 15.34 24.13
C GLU A 54 -17.97 16.21 24.00
N GLY A 55 -19.13 15.61 24.25
CA GLY A 55 -20.44 16.25 24.05
C GLY A 55 -21.00 16.06 22.64
N THR A 56 -20.27 15.47 21.73
CA THR A 56 -20.75 15.01 20.42
C THR A 56 -20.91 13.48 20.41
N PHE A 57 -21.59 12.95 19.38
CA PHE A 57 -21.73 11.49 19.21
C PHE A 57 -20.45 10.81 18.66
N ILE A 58 -19.46 11.59 18.21
CA ILE A 58 -18.29 11.09 17.50
C ILE A 58 -17.44 10.12 18.34
N PRO A 59 -17.08 10.42 19.61
CA PRO A 59 -16.29 9.52 20.42
C PRO A 59 -16.95 8.15 20.63
N GLU A 60 -18.26 8.12 20.83
CA GLU A 60 -19.03 6.88 21.02
C GLU A 60 -18.99 6.01 19.76
N VAL A 61 -19.23 6.60 18.58
CA VAL A 61 -19.18 5.89 17.30
C VAL A 61 -17.82 5.27 17.06
N PHE A 62 -16.74 5.99 17.34
CA PHE A 62 -15.37 5.45 17.18
C PHE A 62 -15.10 4.30 18.14
N LYS A 63 -15.54 4.39 19.39
CA LYS A 63 -15.41 3.31 20.38
C LYS A 63 -16.23 2.07 20.00
N GLU A 64 -17.49 2.24 19.62
CA GLU A 64 -18.37 1.15 19.21
C GLU A 64 -17.84 0.40 17.98
N ARG A 65 -17.28 1.14 17.01
CA ARG A 65 -16.73 0.58 15.78
C ARG A 65 -15.29 0.11 15.92
N THR A 66 -14.67 0.25 17.08
CA THR A 66 -13.26 -0.07 17.32
C THR A 66 -12.29 0.65 16.39
N TRP A 67 -12.58 1.90 16.05
CA TRP A 67 -11.79 2.74 15.15
C TRP A 67 -10.76 3.62 15.87
N THR A 68 -10.59 3.45 17.16
CA THR A 68 -9.70 4.31 17.97
C THR A 68 -8.24 4.25 17.52
N LYS A 69 -7.78 3.12 16.97
CA LYS A 69 -6.42 2.98 16.45
C LYS A 69 -6.16 3.85 15.22
N LEU A 70 -7.18 4.14 14.43
CA LEU A 70 -7.07 5.06 13.28
C LEU A 70 -6.70 6.49 13.68
N LEU A 71 -6.96 6.87 14.92
CA LEU A 71 -6.71 8.20 15.45
C LEU A 71 -5.29 8.40 15.98
N ASN A 72 -4.54 7.32 16.13
CA ASN A 72 -3.17 7.32 16.62
C ASN A 72 -2.23 6.83 15.50
N PRO A 73 -1.90 7.69 14.53
CA PRO A 73 -0.96 7.34 13.48
C PRO A 73 0.43 7.09 14.07
N VAL A 74 1.25 6.35 13.33
CA VAL A 74 2.63 6.09 13.70
C VAL A 74 3.41 7.40 13.78
N GLU A 75 4.12 7.62 14.88
CA GLU A 75 4.86 8.87 15.11
C GLU A 75 6.12 8.99 14.23
N VAL A 76 6.72 7.86 13.86
CA VAL A 76 7.96 7.82 13.08
C VAL A 76 7.69 7.33 11.69
N VAL A 77 8.06 8.13 10.71
CA VAL A 77 7.92 7.83 9.29
C VAL A 77 9.27 7.92 8.60
N TYR A 78 9.65 6.86 7.91
CA TYR A 78 10.86 6.82 7.09
C TYR A 78 10.50 7.16 5.65
N SER A 79 10.68 8.42 5.27
CA SER A 79 10.27 8.96 3.96
C SER A 79 10.84 8.18 2.78
N ASP A 80 12.11 7.79 2.87
CA ASP A 80 12.78 7.07 1.78
C ASP A 80 12.20 5.67 1.57
N ILE A 81 11.87 4.98 2.67
CA ILE A 81 11.24 3.66 2.60
C ILE A 81 9.83 3.75 2.04
N ILE A 82 9.07 4.76 2.40
CA ILE A 82 7.73 4.98 1.85
C ILE A 82 7.79 5.22 0.36
N ARG A 83 8.65 6.11 -0.10
CA ARG A 83 8.81 6.40 -1.53
C ARG A 83 9.25 5.17 -2.32
N GLU A 84 10.19 4.42 -1.78
CA GLU A 84 10.66 3.15 -2.35
C GLU A 84 9.53 2.10 -2.42
N SER A 85 8.75 1.97 -1.35
CA SER A 85 7.60 1.06 -1.29
C SER A 85 6.56 1.36 -2.36
N PHE A 86 6.19 2.62 -2.53
CA PHE A 86 5.24 3.04 -3.56
C PHE A 86 5.78 2.83 -4.97
N SER A 87 7.07 3.04 -5.18
CA SER A 87 7.70 2.84 -6.48
C SER A 87 7.71 1.36 -6.88
N ASN A 88 7.92 0.46 -5.93
CA ASN A 88 7.95 -0.99 -6.13
C ASN A 88 6.58 -1.67 -5.97
N ALA A 89 5.53 -0.91 -5.61
CA ALA A 89 4.20 -1.47 -5.43
C ALA A 89 3.54 -1.81 -6.76
N ASP A 90 2.92 -2.97 -6.82
CA ASP A 90 2.10 -3.43 -7.94
C ASP A 90 0.77 -3.96 -7.43
N VAL A 91 -0.30 -3.66 -8.14
CA VAL A 91 -1.66 -4.05 -7.77
C VAL A 91 -2.06 -5.29 -8.56
N ASP A 92 -2.36 -6.37 -7.85
CA ASP A 92 -2.86 -7.60 -8.43
C ASP A 92 -4.20 -7.99 -7.77
N GLY A 93 -5.29 -7.66 -8.46
CA GLY A 93 -6.64 -7.89 -7.95
C GLY A 93 -6.93 -7.08 -6.68
N ASP A 94 -7.13 -7.76 -5.55
CA ASP A 94 -7.46 -7.19 -4.25
C ASP A 94 -6.25 -7.07 -3.30
N ARG A 95 -5.05 -7.30 -3.82
CA ARG A 95 -3.81 -7.25 -3.06
C ARG A 95 -2.79 -6.32 -3.71
N ILE A 96 -1.88 -5.81 -2.89
CA ILE A 96 -0.74 -4.99 -3.32
C ILE A 96 0.52 -5.78 -3.03
N GLU A 97 1.29 -6.07 -4.07
CA GLU A 97 2.60 -6.69 -3.94
C GLU A 97 3.65 -5.59 -3.80
N CYS A 98 4.43 -5.65 -2.74
CA CYS A 98 5.45 -4.64 -2.40
C CYS A 98 6.82 -5.30 -2.29
N TRP A 99 7.84 -4.49 -2.54
CA TRP A 99 9.22 -4.87 -2.36
C TRP A 99 10.02 -3.70 -1.79
N VAL A 100 10.75 -3.94 -0.71
CA VAL A 100 11.61 -2.95 -0.06
C VAL A 100 12.89 -3.62 0.39
N ARG A 101 14.01 -3.11 -0.08
CA ARG A 101 15.35 -3.59 0.35
C ARG A 101 15.47 -5.11 0.32
N HIS A 102 15.17 -5.73 -0.84
CA HIS A 102 15.20 -7.17 -1.08
C HIS A 102 14.17 -8.01 -0.31
N LYS A 103 13.23 -7.38 0.39
CA LYS A 103 12.14 -8.08 1.06
C LYS A 103 10.84 -7.89 0.29
N GLU A 104 10.21 -9.00 -0.04
CA GLU A 104 8.88 -9.03 -0.64
C GLU A 104 7.82 -9.17 0.44
N PHE A 105 6.73 -8.43 0.30
CA PHE A 105 5.56 -8.55 1.14
C PHE A 105 4.29 -8.20 0.37
N VAL A 106 3.18 -8.69 0.86
CA VAL A 106 1.87 -8.48 0.25
C VAL A 106 0.96 -7.79 1.25
N ILE A 107 0.27 -6.75 0.80
CA ILE A 107 -0.75 -6.05 1.59
C ILE A 107 -2.10 -6.50 1.07
N THR A 108 -2.91 -7.08 1.96
CA THR A 108 -4.28 -7.49 1.70
C THR A 108 -5.24 -6.72 2.60
N ARG A 109 -6.53 -6.81 2.31
CA ARG A 109 -7.57 -6.25 3.17
C ARG A 109 -7.48 -6.79 4.60
N ASP A 110 -7.26 -8.09 4.75
CA ASP A 110 -7.17 -8.75 6.06
C ASP A 110 -5.98 -8.23 6.87
N ILE A 111 -4.83 -8.04 6.23
CA ILE A 111 -3.64 -7.47 6.88
C ILE A 111 -3.91 -6.05 7.37
N ILE A 112 -4.59 -5.22 6.56
CA ILE A 112 -4.97 -3.87 6.94
C ILE A 112 -5.96 -3.88 8.10
N GLN A 113 -6.97 -4.76 8.06
CA GLN A 113 -7.94 -4.90 9.15
C GLN A 113 -7.27 -5.32 10.46
N ASP A 114 -6.37 -6.30 10.41
CA ASP A 114 -5.64 -6.76 11.58
C ASP A 114 -4.72 -5.67 12.14
N PHE A 115 -4.02 -4.96 11.28
CA PHE A 115 -3.15 -3.87 11.70
C PHE A 115 -3.92 -2.71 12.35
N LEU A 116 -5.06 -2.33 11.78
CA LEU A 116 -5.91 -1.26 12.29
C LEU A 116 -6.85 -1.72 13.41
N GLU A 117 -6.91 -3.02 13.69
CA GLU A 117 -7.83 -3.62 14.67
C GLU A 117 -9.30 -3.29 14.39
N VAL A 118 -9.63 -3.07 13.11
CA VAL A 118 -10.99 -2.76 12.66
C VAL A 118 -11.75 -4.04 12.43
N ARG A 119 -12.95 -4.14 13.02
CA ARG A 119 -13.86 -5.28 12.76
C ARG A 119 -14.67 -5.02 11.50
N PRO A 120 -14.85 -6.03 10.64
CA PRO A 120 -15.79 -5.91 9.54
C PRO A 120 -17.20 -5.72 10.10
N PRO A 121 -18.07 -4.95 9.41
CA PRO A 121 -19.44 -4.77 9.86
C PRO A 121 -20.14 -6.13 9.92
N SER A 122 -20.85 -6.39 11.00
CA SER A 122 -21.61 -7.65 11.22
C SER A 122 -22.84 -7.77 10.33
N GLN A 123 -23.25 -6.67 9.70
CA GLN A 123 -24.35 -6.62 8.74
C GLN A 123 -24.00 -5.70 7.57
N PRO A 124 -24.48 -5.98 6.36
CA PRO A 124 -24.35 -5.06 5.22
C PRO A 124 -24.97 -3.72 5.60
N ILE A 125 -24.28 -2.63 5.29
CA ILE A 125 -24.89 -1.31 5.37
C ILE A 125 -25.95 -1.27 4.27
N GLU A 126 -27.22 -1.34 4.66
CA GLU A 126 -28.31 -1.02 3.75
C GLU A 126 -28.21 0.46 3.40
N VAL A 127 -27.97 0.73 2.14
CA VAL A 127 -27.93 2.09 1.60
C VAL A 127 -29.34 2.50 1.19
#